data_da404a2f4c9c3e85cb5410fa996ce1c5
#
_entry.id   da404a2f4c9c3e85cb5410fa996ce1c5
#
_cell.length_a   1.000
_cell.length_b   1.000
_cell.length_c   1.000
_cell.angle_alpha   90.00
_cell.angle_beta   90.00
_cell.angle_gamma   90.00
#
_symmetry.space_group_name_H-M   'P 1'
#
loop_
_entity.id
_entity.type
_entity.pdbx_description
1 polymer ?
#
loop_
_entity_poly.entity_id
_entity_poly.type
_entity_poly.pdbx_seq_one_letter_code
_entity_poly.pdbx_strand_id
1 'polypeptide(L)'
;LEPYGSCPADNLQYGSSVDIPMGEYWSARGPVVWSVGNARFPAYLAHVWGRRYAATESFTSGPGEGTGRWQKTPYGLKAQGDRVYASGVNRIIYHRFTHQPWPGNKYVPGMTMGKWGMHFDRTQTWWKQAKDWITYQSRCQFLLQEGKVVSEGLFYCGEAAPNAGGNTDGSSEKPVTLPYGYNWDICSRDALMKLTVDERGRILVPGGIAYEMLILPKDETMSLDVLQKIGELVDAGAKVVAEVKPVRTPGLRGYPTADGELRTLADKIWKRKGLLACSVDEAIQQLGIEPDFAWAGKKGRELGVDDIAY
;
A
#
# COMPACT_ATOMS: atom_id res chain seq x y z
N LEU A 1 2.30 -0.69 14.67
CA LEU A 1 2.84 -2.00 14.43
C LEU A 1 3.39 -2.10 13.01
N GLU A 2 4.59 -2.58 12.88
CA GLU A 2 5.36 -2.65 11.63
C GLU A 2 5.66 -4.11 11.28
N PRO A 3 4.94 -4.71 10.34
CA PRO A 3 5.30 -6.02 9.81
C PRO A 3 6.39 -5.90 8.75
N TYR A 4 7.40 -6.72 8.84
CA TYR A 4 8.37 -6.89 7.76
C TYR A 4 7.77 -7.72 6.62
N GLY A 5 8.10 -7.36 5.38
CA GLY A 5 7.59 -8.04 4.20
C GLY A 5 7.96 -9.53 4.11
N SER A 6 9.02 -9.95 4.78
CA SER A 6 9.43 -11.35 4.89
C SER A 6 8.77 -12.11 6.05
N CYS A 7 7.80 -11.51 6.75
CA CYS A 7 7.07 -12.20 7.80
C CYS A 7 6.23 -13.35 7.19
N PRO A 8 6.25 -14.57 7.76
CA PRO A 8 5.49 -15.71 7.25
C PRO A 8 3.98 -15.63 7.57
N ALA A 9 3.48 -14.47 7.94
CA ALA A 9 2.07 -14.20 8.22
C ALA A 9 1.42 -13.38 7.09
N ASP A 10 0.10 -13.39 7.04
CA ASP A 10 -0.66 -12.45 6.24
C ASP A 10 -0.61 -11.06 6.89
N ASN A 11 0.21 -10.19 6.37
CA ASN A 11 0.43 -8.86 6.91
C ASN A 11 -0.82 -7.97 6.79
N LEU A 12 -1.66 -8.18 5.78
CA LEU A 12 -2.91 -7.43 5.63
C LEU A 12 -3.94 -7.84 6.69
N GLN A 13 -4.01 -9.14 7.01
CA GLN A 13 -4.88 -9.63 8.08
C GLN A 13 -4.38 -9.17 9.46
N TYR A 14 -3.11 -9.39 9.74
CA TYR A 14 -2.46 -8.98 10.97
C TYR A 14 -2.54 -7.46 11.20
N GLY A 15 -2.22 -6.67 10.16
CA GLY A 15 -2.28 -5.21 10.23
C GLY A 15 -3.69 -4.62 10.38
N SER A 16 -4.73 -5.40 10.07
CA SER A 16 -6.12 -4.96 10.24
C SER A 16 -6.52 -4.68 11.69
N SER A 17 -5.83 -5.30 12.64
CA SER A 17 -6.13 -5.23 14.08
C SER A 17 -5.41 -4.09 14.81
N VAL A 18 -4.54 -3.33 14.14
CA VAL A 18 -3.76 -2.28 14.78
C VAL A 18 -4.42 -0.90 14.65
N ASP A 19 -4.16 -0.02 15.62
CA ASP A 19 -4.66 1.36 15.61
C ASP A 19 -3.90 2.23 14.61
N ILE A 20 -2.59 2.02 14.48
CA ILE A 20 -1.71 2.74 13.56
C ILE A 20 -0.91 1.71 12.77
N PRO A 21 -1.36 1.35 11.55
CA PRO A 21 -0.56 0.52 10.67
C PRO A 21 0.71 1.25 10.26
N MET A 22 1.81 0.52 10.28
CA MET A 22 3.13 1.03 9.94
C MET A 22 3.82 0.14 8.91
N GLY A 23 4.60 0.77 8.06
CA GLY A 23 5.62 0.14 7.24
C GLY A 23 6.96 0.80 7.47
N GLU A 24 7.92 0.52 6.60
CA GLU A 24 9.24 1.18 6.63
C GLU A 24 9.70 1.54 5.22
N TYR A 25 10.53 2.56 5.11
CA TYR A 25 11.29 2.79 3.90
C TYR A 25 12.74 3.16 4.18
N TRP A 26 13.58 2.78 3.27
CA TRP A 26 15.01 2.96 3.36
C TRP A 26 15.46 4.11 2.48
N SER A 27 16.22 5.01 3.09
CA SER A 27 16.86 6.11 2.39
C SER A 27 18.06 5.62 1.59
N ALA A 28 18.05 5.87 0.27
CA ALA A 28 19.14 5.54 -0.63
C ALA A 28 19.99 6.78 -0.98
N ARG A 29 21.03 6.60 -1.79
CA ARG A 29 21.70 7.72 -2.46
C ARG A 29 20.77 8.39 -3.46
N GLY A 30 20.78 9.71 -3.51
CA GLY A 30 19.91 10.49 -4.40
C GLY A 30 18.44 10.47 -3.96
N PRO A 31 17.51 10.78 -4.89
CA PRO A 31 16.09 10.87 -4.60
C PRO A 31 15.37 9.53 -4.53
N VAL A 32 16.05 8.43 -4.84
CA VAL A 32 15.47 7.10 -4.87
C VAL A 32 15.11 6.64 -3.45
N VAL A 33 13.92 6.09 -3.31
CA VAL A 33 13.44 5.40 -2.10
C VAL A 33 13.47 3.90 -2.36
N TRP A 34 14.12 3.18 -1.48
CA TRP A 34 14.03 1.72 -1.48
C TRP A 34 12.80 1.30 -0.69
N SER A 35 12.14 0.25 -1.14
CA SER A 35 10.97 -0.30 -0.44
C SER A 35 9.73 0.62 -0.42
N VAL A 36 9.45 1.34 -1.50
CA VAL A 36 8.21 2.14 -1.62
C VAL A 36 6.96 1.27 -1.40
N GLY A 37 6.99 0.00 -1.83
CA GLY A 37 5.89 -0.94 -1.56
C GLY A 37 5.61 -1.12 -0.08
N ASN A 38 6.65 -1.23 0.76
CA ASN A 38 6.50 -1.30 2.21
C ASN A 38 5.96 0.02 2.81
N ALA A 39 6.31 1.16 2.21
CA ALA A 39 5.76 2.44 2.62
C ALA A 39 4.27 2.58 2.25
N ARG A 40 3.83 2.02 1.13
CA ARG A 40 2.42 2.05 0.69
C ARG A 40 1.52 1.10 1.48
N PHE A 41 2.05 0.00 1.97
CA PHE A 41 1.32 -1.02 2.72
C PHE A 41 0.44 -0.47 3.85
N PRO A 42 0.90 0.42 4.76
CA PRO A 42 0.06 0.97 5.82
C PRO A 42 -1.10 1.83 5.28
N ALA A 43 -0.95 2.42 4.09
CA ALA A 43 -2.03 3.18 3.48
C ALA A 43 -3.21 2.28 3.11
N TYR A 44 -2.97 1.11 2.49
CA TYR A 44 -4.02 0.13 2.20
C TYR A 44 -4.82 -0.25 3.46
N LEU A 45 -4.12 -0.51 4.56
CA LEU A 45 -4.76 -0.85 5.83
C LEU A 45 -5.56 0.32 6.40
N ALA A 46 -4.99 1.53 6.38
CA ALA A 46 -5.68 2.71 6.86
C ALA A 46 -6.96 2.98 6.08
N HIS A 47 -6.89 2.91 4.75
CA HIS A 47 -8.02 3.16 3.85
C HIS A 47 -9.11 2.08 4.01
N VAL A 48 -8.75 0.82 3.93
CA VAL A 48 -9.71 -0.30 4.00
C VAL A 48 -10.40 -0.38 5.36
N TRP A 49 -9.68 -0.13 6.46
CA TRP A 49 -10.21 -0.28 7.81
C TRP A 49 -10.58 1.05 8.50
N GLY A 50 -10.50 2.18 7.79
CA GLY A 50 -10.87 3.49 8.31
C GLY A 50 -9.95 4.00 9.41
N ARG A 51 -8.65 3.70 9.33
CA ARG A 51 -7.66 4.25 10.26
C ARG A 51 -7.25 5.64 9.80
N ARG A 52 -7.10 6.55 10.76
CA ARG A 52 -6.67 7.93 10.46
C ARG A 52 -5.21 8.00 9.98
N TYR A 53 -4.36 7.12 10.53
CA TYR A 53 -2.93 7.19 10.30
C TYR A 53 -2.45 6.01 9.48
N ALA A 54 -1.71 6.32 8.43
CA ALA A 54 -0.83 5.41 7.70
C ALA A 54 0.61 5.85 8.01
N ALA A 55 1.29 5.12 8.89
CA ALA A 55 2.60 5.51 9.38
C ALA A 55 3.73 4.74 8.68
N THR A 56 4.94 5.29 8.76
CA THR A 56 6.13 4.56 8.33
C THR A 56 7.34 4.90 9.20
N GLU A 57 8.12 3.90 9.56
CA GLU A 57 9.50 4.11 9.95
C GLU A 57 10.23 4.75 8.76
N SER A 58 10.87 5.88 9.00
CA SER A 58 11.19 6.79 7.91
C SER A 58 12.66 7.18 7.90
N PHE A 59 13.20 7.27 6.67
CA PHE A 59 14.59 7.61 6.43
C PHE A 59 15.57 6.61 7.06
N THR A 60 15.11 5.38 7.28
CA THR A 60 15.96 4.27 7.71
C THR A 60 17.11 4.12 6.72
N SER A 61 18.31 3.90 7.24
CA SER A 61 19.49 3.83 6.40
C SER A 61 20.52 2.84 6.93
N GLY A 62 21.17 2.16 6.01
CA GLY A 62 22.23 1.24 6.29
C GLY A 62 23.58 1.95 6.53
N PRO A 63 24.63 1.17 6.76
CA PRO A 63 25.98 1.68 7.05
C PRO A 63 26.75 2.17 5.81
N GLY A 64 26.15 2.12 4.62
CA GLY A 64 26.81 2.51 3.37
C GLY A 64 27.10 4.02 3.29
N GLU A 65 28.03 4.41 2.45
CA GLU A 65 28.38 5.80 2.22
C GLU A 65 27.18 6.61 1.72
N GLY A 66 27.00 7.80 2.28
CA GLY A 66 25.96 8.75 1.90
C GLY A 66 24.53 8.32 2.27
N THR A 67 24.37 7.34 3.18
CA THR A 67 23.05 6.81 3.52
C THR A 67 22.66 6.93 4.97
N GLY A 68 23.58 6.91 5.93
CA GLY A 68 23.24 6.86 7.35
C GLY A 68 23.92 7.90 8.24
N ARG A 69 23.66 7.82 9.52
CA ARG A 69 24.25 8.63 10.59
C ARG A 69 24.13 10.14 10.33
N TRP A 70 25.22 10.85 10.01
CA TRP A 70 25.28 12.29 9.79
C TRP A 70 25.44 12.68 8.30
N GLN A 71 25.22 11.73 7.38
CA GLN A 71 25.60 11.89 5.97
C GLN A 71 24.55 12.55 5.08
N LYS A 72 23.34 12.81 5.61
CA LYS A 72 22.25 13.44 4.84
C LYS A 72 21.77 14.73 5.46
N THR A 73 21.23 15.57 4.61
CA THR A 73 20.62 16.84 4.96
C THR A 73 19.14 16.83 4.60
N PRO A 74 18.33 17.75 5.15
CA PRO A 74 16.92 17.91 4.78
C PRO A 74 16.69 18.03 3.28
N TYR A 75 17.58 18.72 2.55
CA TYR A 75 17.51 18.83 1.10
C TYR A 75 17.58 17.46 0.40
N GLY A 76 18.50 16.59 0.81
CA GLY A 76 18.65 15.25 0.25
C GLY A 76 17.54 14.26 0.66
N LEU A 77 16.79 14.58 1.72
CA LEU A 77 15.68 13.73 2.22
C LEU A 77 14.32 14.16 1.67
N LYS A 78 14.18 15.43 1.23
CA LYS A 78 12.88 15.98 0.87
C LYS A 78 12.17 15.19 -0.21
N ALA A 79 12.81 14.97 -1.36
CA ALA A 79 12.19 14.25 -2.47
C ALA A 79 11.78 12.81 -2.10
N GLN A 80 12.56 12.15 -1.23
CA GLN A 80 12.21 10.83 -0.71
C GLN A 80 10.96 10.87 0.17
N GLY A 81 10.88 11.81 1.10
CA GLY A 81 9.71 12.00 1.95
C GLY A 81 8.46 12.36 1.15
N ASP A 82 8.58 13.25 0.16
CA ASP A 82 7.47 13.65 -0.70
C ASP A 82 6.91 12.45 -1.50
N ARG A 83 7.79 11.60 -2.02
CA ARG A 83 7.38 10.38 -2.71
C ARG A 83 6.66 9.39 -1.79
N VAL A 84 7.07 9.30 -0.55
CA VAL A 84 6.41 8.46 0.45
C VAL A 84 5.03 9.03 0.82
N TYR A 85 4.89 10.35 0.91
CA TYR A 85 3.58 10.99 1.04
C TYR A 85 2.66 10.69 -0.14
N ALA A 86 3.16 10.78 -1.37
CA ALA A 86 2.40 10.43 -2.57
C ALA A 86 1.99 8.95 -2.60
N SER A 87 2.65 8.06 -1.85
CA SER A 87 2.23 6.67 -1.71
C SER A 87 1.15 6.43 -0.64
N GLY A 88 0.58 7.49 -0.05
CA GLY A 88 -0.52 7.42 0.91
C GLY A 88 -0.11 7.47 2.39
N VAL A 89 1.19 7.58 2.68
CA VAL A 89 1.66 7.77 4.06
C VAL A 89 1.33 9.16 4.55
N ASN A 90 0.80 9.26 5.75
CA ASN A 90 0.47 10.54 6.37
C ASN A 90 1.05 10.71 7.79
N ARG A 91 1.94 9.79 8.21
CA ARG A 91 2.61 9.85 9.51
C ARG A 91 4.05 9.35 9.40
N ILE A 92 5.00 10.27 9.55
CA ILE A 92 6.44 9.98 9.56
C ILE A 92 6.90 9.68 10.98
N ILE A 93 7.64 8.59 11.16
CA ILE A 93 8.32 8.22 12.40
C ILE A 93 9.80 8.08 12.08
N TYR A 94 10.59 8.99 12.61
CA TYR A 94 11.99 9.09 12.24
C TYR A 94 12.86 7.95 12.78
N HIS A 95 13.63 7.34 11.94
CA HIS A 95 14.68 6.41 12.34
C HIS A 95 16.06 7.09 12.18
N ARG A 96 16.61 7.72 13.27
CA ARG A 96 16.11 7.63 14.65
C ARG A 96 16.45 8.87 15.50
N PHE A 97 15.76 9.03 16.59
CA PHE A 97 16.16 9.96 17.68
C PHE A 97 16.91 9.18 18.75
N THR A 98 18.12 9.64 19.07
CA THR A 98 19.01 8.95 20.02
C THR A 98 18.71 9.35 21.45
N HIS A 99 18.64 8.37 22.36
CA HIS A 99 18.56 8.66 23.80
C HIS A 99 19.89 9.19 24.32
N GLN A 100 19.89 10.43 24.84
CA GLN A 100 21.07 11.18 25.25
C GLN A 100 20.86 11.82 26.63
N PRO A 101 20.81 11.05 27.73
CA PRO A 101 20.49 11.58 29.05
C PRO A 101 21.67 12.32 29.72
N TRP A 102 22.86 12.22 29.13
CA TRP A 102 24.07 12.80 29.71
C TRP A 102 24.31 14.22 29.21
N PRO A 103 24.68 15.14 30.12
CA PRO A 103 25.04 16.50 29.72
C PRO A 103 26.37 16.57 28.98
N GLY A 104 26.51 17.58 28.13
CA GLY A 104 27.71 17.79 27.31
C GLY A 104 27.92 16.73 26.23
N ASN A 105 29.17 16.50 25.87
CA ASN A 105 29.56 15.59 24.79
C ASN A 105 30.03 14.21 25.27
N LYS A 106 29.88 13.94 26.57
CA LYS A 106 30.19 12.61 27.08
C LYS A 106 29.23 11.59 26.49
N TYR A 107 29.74 10.53 25.93
CA TYR A 107 28.95 9.47 25.29
C TYR A 107 28.15 9.87 24.02
N VAL A 108 28.62 10.87 23.28
CA VAL A 108 28.04 11.21 21.96
C VAL A 108 28.27 10.03 20.99
N PRO A 109 27.28 9.67 20.18
CA PRO A 109 25.96 10.23 19.96
C PRO A 109 24.87 9.78 20.95
N GLY A 110 25.19 8.99 21.96
CA GLY A 110 24.25 8.44 22.93
C GLY A 110 23.93 6.97 22.70
N MET A 111 22.80 6.50 23.23
CA MET A 111 22.37 5.12 23.08
C MET A 111 21.79 4.93 21.68
N THR A 112 22.52 4.30 20.80
CA THR A 112 22.16 4.16 19.37
C THR A 112 22.01 2.71 18.97
N MET A 113 21.44 2.50 17.79
CA MET A 113 21.39 1.21 17.09
C MET A 113 22.68 0.97 16.26
N GLY A 114 23.83 1.48 16.74
CA GLY A 114 25.13 1.33 16.09
C GLY A 114 25.20 2.05 14.74
N LYS A 115 25.46 1.30 13.68
CA LYS A 115 25.65 1.80 12.32
C LYS A 115 24.34 2.12 11.57
N TRP A 116 23.20 1.68 12.06
CA TRP A 116 21.90 1.81 11.40
C TRP A 116 21.23 3.13 11.71
N GLY A 117 20.50 3.68 10.75
CA GLY A 117 19.69 4.88 10.87
C GLY A 117 20.45 6.19 10.75
N MET A 118 19.72 7.26 10.65
CA MET A 118 20.20 8.64 10.69
C MET A 118 20.03 9.23 12.09
N HIS A 119 20.88 10.20 12.45
CA HIS A 119 20.70 10.98 13.67
C HIS A 119 19.80 12.17 13.39
N PHE A 120 18.60 12.19 13.98
CA PHE A 120 17.67 13.32 13.96
C PHE A 120 17.72 14.01 15.33
N ASP A 121 18.88 14.54 15.70
CA ASP A 121 19.13 15.08 17.01
C ASP A 121 20.22 16.18 16.99
N ARG A 122 20.52 16.73 18.16
CA ARG A 122 21.49 17.83 18.35
C ARG A 122 22.91 17.53 17.85
N THR A 123 23.24 16.31 17.52
CA THR A 123 24.57 15.95 16.99
C THR A 123 24.69 16.21 15.49
N GLN A 124 23.58 16.46 14.78
CA GLN A 124 23.60 16.89 13.39
C GLN A 124 24.07 18.33 13.23
N THR A 125 24.87 18.59 12.22
CA THR A 125 25.37 19.93 11.89
C THR A 125 24.27 20.93 11.57
N TRP A 126 23.17 20.47 10.96
CA TRP A 126 22.02 21.27 10.54
C TRP A 126 20.89 21.31 11.59
N TRP A 127 21.04 20.69 12.76
CA TRP A 127 19.93 20.53 13.73
C TRP A 127 19.35 21.85 14.21
N LYS A 128 20.18 22.89 14.36
CA LYS A 128 19.71 24.23 14.72
C LYS A 128 18.75 24.84 13.70
N GLN A 129 18.89 24.47 12.42
CA GLN A 129 18.04 24.89 11.31
C GLN A 129 16.93 23.91 10.99
N ALA A 130 16.83 22.78 11.71
CA ALA A 130 15.87 21.72 11.44
C ALA A 130 14.39 22.17 11.54
N LYS A 131 14.12 23.28 12.24
CA LYS A 131 12.77 23.80 12.44
C LYS A 131 11.96 23.94 11.16
N ASP A 132 12.53 24.48 10.10
CA ASP A 132 11.80 24.73 8.86
C ASP A 132 11.43 23.43 8.16
N TRP A 133 12.35 22.47 8.11
CA TRP A 133 12.07 21.15 7.56
C TRP A 133 11.04 20.36 8.40
N ILE A 134 11.17 20.36 9.73
CA ILE A 134 10.20 19.72 10.61
C ILE A 134 8.82 20.37 10.47
N THR A 135 8.76 21.71 10.33
CA THR A 135 7.51 22.42 10.09
C THR A 135 6.89 22.03 8.76
N TYR A 136 7.69 21.92 7.68
CA TYR A 136 7.24 21.43 6.39
C TYR A 136 6.62 20.03 6.52
N GLN A 137 7.34 19.09 7.12
CA GLN A 137 6.87 17.72 7.34
C GLN A 137 5.55 17.69 8.15
N SER A 138 5.48 18.49 9.21
CA SER A 138 4.28 18.57 10.05
C SER A 138 3.06 19.11 9.29
N ARG A 139 3.26 20.12 8.43
CA ARG A 139 2.20 20.69 7.60
C ARG A 139 1.72 19.69 6.54
N CYS A 140 2.62 18.99 5.87
CA CYS A 140 2.26 17.93 4.93
C CYS A 140 1.42 16.84 5.65
N GLN A 141 1.89 16.35 6.77
CA GLN A 141 1.18 15.33 7.54
C GLN A 141 -0.20 15.81 8.01
N PHE A 142 -0.30 17.06 8.46
CA PHE A 142 -1.59 17.63 8.87
C PHE A 142 -2.59 17.63 7.72
N LEU A 143 -2.19 18.13 6.54
CA LEU A 143 -3.06 18.20 5.36
C LEU A 143 -3.44 16.80 4.85
N LEU A 144 -2.49 15.87 4.81
CA LEU A 144 -2.72 14.50 4.34
C LEU A 144 -3.57 13.65 5.31
N GLN A 145 -3.79 14.12 6.54
CA GLN A 145 -4.67 13.47 7.52
C GLN A 145 -6.11 13.98 7.45
N GLU A 146 -6.38 14.98 6.63
CA GLU A 146 -7.70 15.52 6.40
C GLU A 146 -8.32 14.94 5.12
N GLY A 147 -9.64 14.84 5.10
CA GLY A 147 -10.37 14.31 3.96
C GLY A 147 -10.40 12.79 3.87
N LYS A 148 -10.80 12.31 2.70
CA LYS A 148 -10.86 10.88 2.35
C LYS A 148 -10.10 10.67 1.05
N VAL A 149 -9.43 9.53 0.95
CA VAL A 149 -8.76 9.11 -0.27
C VAL A 149 -9.80 8.85 -1.36
N VAL A 150 -9.46 9.25 -2.58
CA VAL A 150 -10.15 8.86 -3.81
C VAL A 150 -9.33 7.77 -4.48
N SER A 151 -9.99 6.70 -4.92
CA SER A 151 -9.31 5.52 -5.47
C SER A 151 -10.29 4.71 -6.32
N GLU A 152 -9.86 4.30 -7.51
CA GLU A 152 -10.72 3.61 -8.48
C GLU A 152 -10.72 2.11 -8.28
N GLY A 153 -9.57 1.52 -7.94
CA GLY A 153 -9.40 0.08 -7.88
C GLY A 153 -9.20 -0.46 -6.47
N LEU A 154 -9.89 -1.56 -6.17
CA LEU A 154 -9.61 -2.37 -4.98
C LEU A 154 -9.12 -3.75 -5.43
N PHE A 155 -7.85 -4.06 -5.19
CA PHE A 155 -7.30 -5.38 -5.47
C PHE A 155 -7.58 -6.33 -4.32
N TYR A 156 -8.11 -7.49 -4.65
CA TYR A 156 -8.14 -8.62 -3.72
C TYR A 156 -6.83 -9.40 -3.81
N CYS A 157 -6.13 -9.52 -2.69
CA CYS A 157 -4.79 -10.13 -2.64
C CYS A 157 -4.76 -11.66 -2.73
N GLY A 158 -5.94 -12.33 -2.76
CA GLY A 158 -6.02 -13.78 -2.69
C GLY A 158 -5.98 -14.33 -1.27
N GLU A 159 -5.81 -15.66 -1.15
CA GLU A 159 -5.93 -16.42 0.11
C GLU A 159 -4.60 -17.04 0.55
N ALA A 160 -3.50 -16.81 -0.16
CA ALA A 160 -2.18 -17.32 0.21
C ALA A 160 -1.55 -16.52 1.35
N ALA A 161 -0.68 -17.17 2.11
CA ALA A 161 0.23 -16.53 3.06
C ALA A 161 1.66 -17.01 2.78
N PRO A 162 2.67 -16.15 2.91
CA PRO A 162 2.63 -14.76 3.36
C PRO A 162 1.97 -13.83 2.33
N ASN A 163 1.26 -12.81 2.78
CA ASN A 163 0.67 -11.81 1.92
C ASN A 163 0.95 -10.40 2.49
N ALA A 164 1.67 -9.62 1.74
CA ALA A 164 2.08 -8.27 2.15
C ALA A 164 1.45 -7.17 1.28
N GLY A 165 0.48 -7.53 0.44
CA GLY A 165 -0.20 -6.56 -0.42
C GLY A 165 0.68 -5.95 -1.51
N GLY A 166 1.71 -6.68 -1.92
CA GLY A 166 2.67 -6.24 -2.96
C GLY A 166 4.06 -6.79 -2.66
N ASN A 167 4.94 -6.83 -3.65
CA ASN A 167 6.26 -7.47 -3.57
C ASN A 167 7.17 -6.89 -2.48
N THR A 168 6.99 -7.36 -1.27
CA THR A 168 7.90 -7.08 -0.17
C THR A 168 8.86 -8.24 0.10
N ASP A 169 8.62 -9.38 -0.53
CA ASP A 169 9.36 -10.64 -0.34
C ASP A 169 10.45 -10.89 -1.39
N GLY A 170 10.64 -9.95 -2.34
CA GLY A 170 11.57 -10.14 -3.44
C GLY A 170 11.07 -11.10 -4.53
N SER A 171 9.78 -11.48 -4.50
CA SER A 171 9.19 -12.23 -5.60
C SER A 171 9.26 -11.43 -6.89
N SER A 172 9.48 -12.09 -8.01
CA SER A 172 9.67 -11.47 -9.32
C SER A 172 8.38 -10.97 -9.97
N GLU A 173 7.23 -11.22 -9.35
CA GLU A 173 5.94 -10.75 -9.85
C GLU A 173 5.77 -9.27 -9.55
N LYS A 174 5.60 -8.48 -10.59
CA LYS A 174 5.29 -7.05 -10.43
C LYS A 174 3.96 -6.92 -9.70
N PRO A 175 3.87 -6.03 -8.69
CA PRO A 175 2.59 -5.75 -8.08
C PRO A 175 1.60 -5.32 -9.16
N VAL A 176 0.37 -5.79 -9.07
CA VAL A 176 -0.69 -5.29 -9.95
C VAL A 176 -0.85 -3.80 -9.65
N THR A 177 -0.83 -3.00 -10.71
CA THR A 177 -0.95 -1.54 -10.61
C THR A 177 -2.01 -1.09 -11.61
N LEU A 178 -2.66 0.03 -11.31
CA LEU A 178 -3.45 0.75 -12.30
C LEU A 178 -2.53 1.61 -13.18
N PRO A 179 -2.99 2.02 -14.37
CA PRO A 179 -2.30 3.01 -15.16
C PRO A 179 -2.04 4.31 -14.39
N TYR A 180 -1.09 5.10 -14.86
CA TYR A 180 -0.80 6.39 -14.24
C TYR A 180 -2.02 7.32 -14.22
N GLY A 181 -2.22 7.99 -13.09
CA GLY A 181 -3.37 8.87 -12.86
C GLY A 181 -4.56 8.21 -12.17
N TYR A 182 -4.51 6.89 -11.96
CA TYR A 182 -5.48 6.14 -11.18
C TYR A 182 -4.88 5.68 -9.86
N ASN A 183 -5.67 5.67 -8.81
CA ASN A 183 -5.24 5.19 -7.50
C ASN A 183 -5.90 3.85 -7.17
N TRP A 184 -5.30 3.12 -6.22
CA TRP A 184 -5.76 1.79 -5.87
C TRP A 184 -5.29 1.37 -4.48
N ASP A 185 -6.05 0.47 -3.88
CA ASP A 185 -5.72 -0.17 -2.61
C ASP A 185 -5.78 -1.70 -2.74
N ILE A 186 -5.33 -2.38 -1.71
CA ILE A 186 -5.36 -3.84 -1.62
C ILE A 186 -6.15 -4.26 -0.38
N CYS A 187 -7.00 -5.27 -0.52
CA CYS A 187 -7.73 -5.84 0.58
C CYS A 187 -7.43 -7.33 0.81
N SER A 188 -7.44 -7.73 2.07
CA SER A 188 -7.37 -9.12 2.50
C SER A 188 -8.72 -9.83 2.34
N ARG A 189 -8.70 -11.16 2.52
CA ARG A 189 -9.92 -11.96 2.60
C ARG A 189 -10.91 -11.44 3.66
N ASP A 190 -10.42 -11.08 4.84
CA ASP A 190 -11.27 -10.59 5.92
C ASP A 190 -11.98 -9.28 5.59
N ALA A 191 -11.30 -8.41 4.84
CA ALA A 191 -11.90 -7.20 4.33
C ALA A 191 -12.91 -7.50 3.21
N LEU A 192 -12.54 -8.38 2.25
CA LEU A 192 -13.43 -8.80 1.16
C LEU A 192 -14.77 -9.34 1.67
N MET A 193 -14.75 -10.16 2.71
CA MET A 193 -15.97 -10.70 3.31
C MET A 193 -16.88 -9.64 3.95
N LYS A 194 -16.36 -8.44 4.22
CA LYS A 194 -17.09 -7.30 4.78
C LYS A 194 -17.46 -6.23 3.76
N LEU A 195 -17.08 -6.39 2.50
CA LEU A 195 -17.43 -5.44 1.45
C LEU A 195 -18.94 -5.35 1.27
N THR A 196 -19.40 -4.16 0.96
CA THR A 196 -20.78 -3.88 0.54
C THR A 196 -20.79 -3.08 -0.75
N VAL A 197 -21.95 -2.82 -1.31
CA VAL A 197 -22.11 -2.07 -2.56
C VAL A 197 -23.04 -0.89 -2.29
N ASP A 198 -22.68 0.29 -2.78
CA ASP A 198 -23.51 1.49 -2.67
C ASP A 198 -24.56 1.56 -3.79
N GLU A 199 -25.42 2.57 -3.74
CA GLU A 199 -26.50 2.79 -4.72
C GLU A 199 -25.99 3.04 -6.15
N ARG A 200 -24.73 3.40 -6.31
CA ARG A 200 -24.05 3.60 -7.61
C ARG A 200 -23.36 2.35 -8.13
N GLY A 201 -23.38 1.26 -7.39
CA GLY A 201 -22.66 0.02 -7.71
C GLY A 201 -21.19 0.04 -7.35
N ARG A 202 -20.72 1.01 -6.55
CA ARG A 202 -19.35 1.08 -6.09
C ARG A 202 -19.15 0.21 -4.85
N ILE A 203 -17.96 -0.29 -4.71
CA ILE A 203 -17.57 -1.20 -3.63
C ILE A 203 -17.17 -0.38 -2.40
N LEU A 204 -17.87 -0.58 -1.30
CA LEU A 204 -17.58 0.05 -0.02
C LEU A 204 -16.76 -0.89 0.87
N VAL A 205 -15.64 -0.38 1.37
CA VAL A 205 -14.84 -1.04 2.41
C VAL A 205 -15.30 -0.63 3.82
N PRO A 206 -14.93 -1.39 4.87
CA PRO A 206 -15.28 -1.04 6.27
C PRO A 206 -14.88 0.39 6.67
N GLY A 207 -13.83 0.94 6.08
CA GLY A 207 -13.37 2.32 6.27
C GLY A 207 -14.25 3.39 5.63
N GLY A 208 -15.25 3.01 4.83
CA GLY A 208 -16.18 3.92 4.19
C GLY A 208 -15.64 4.63 2.94
N ILE A 209 -14.56 4.12 2.35
CA ILE A 209 -14.08 4.50 1.02
C ILE A 209 -14.81 3.66 -0.02
N ALA A 210 -15.13 4.26 -1.17
CA ALA A 210 -15.81 3.61 -2.28
C ALA A 210 -14.88 3.48 -3.48
N TYR A 211 -14.85 2.29 -4.10
CA TYR A 211 -14.04 1.96 -5.28
C TYR A 211 -14.95 1.64 -6.45
N GLU A 212 -14.54 2.01 -7.65
CA GLU A 212 -15.30 1.77 -8.87
C GLU A 212 -15.29 0.30 -9.29
N MET A 213 -14.22 -0.44 -8.97
CA MET A 213 -14.09 -1.85 -9.32
C MET A 213 -13.31 -2.66 -8.29
N LEU A 214 -13.70 -3.94 -8.14
CA LEU A 214 -12.92 -4.98 -7.46
C LEU A 214 -12.12 -5.75 -8.49
N ILE A 215 -10.83 -5.94 -8.25
CA ILE A 215 -9.93 -6.64 -9.17
C ILE A 215 -9.47 -7.93 -8.49
N LEU A 216 -9.73 -9.06 -9.12
CA LEU A 216 -9.36 -10.37 -8.61
C LEU A 216 -7.93 -10.74 -9.01
N PRO A 217 -7.23 -11.57 -8.22
CA PRO A 217 -5.92 -12.07 -8.57
C PRO A 217 -5.99 -12.97 -9.81
N LYS A 218 -4.91 -13.05 -10.56
CA LYS A 218 -4.76 -13.96 -11.71
C LYS A 218 -4.43 -15.37 -11.23
N ASP A 219 -5.33 -15.95 -10.45
CA ASP A 219 -5.18 -17.28 -9.83
C ASP A 219 -6.37 -18.17 -10.18
N GLU A 220 -6.09 -19.42 -10.50
CA GLU A 220 -7.10 -20.45 -10.72
C GLU A 220 -7.69 -21.02 -9.41
N THR A 221 -7.15 -20.59 -8.27
CA THR A 221 -7.49 -21.10 -6.96
C THR A 221 -8.29 -20.08 -6.16
N MET A 222 -9.44 -20.51 -5.62
CA MET A 222 -10.28 -19.66 -4.76
C MET A 222 -11.15 -20.54 -3.86
N SER A 223 -11.39 -20.11 -2.62
CA SER A 223 -12.34 -20.82 -1.76
C SER A 223 -13.79 -20.55 -2.17
N LEU A 224 -14.65 -21.50 -1.87
CA LEU A 224 -16.05 -21.44 -2.29
C LEU A 224 -16.80 -20.27 -1.67
N ASP A 225 -16.53 -19.97 -0.39
CA ASP A 225 -17.15 -18.84 0.32
C ASP A 225 -16.69 -17.47 -0.20
N VAL A 226 -15.42 -17.34 -0.62
CA VAL A 226 -14.93 -16.13 -1.30
C VAL A 226 -15.65 -15.95 -2.64
N LEU A 227 -15.76 -17.02 -3.43
CA LEU A 227 -16.48 -16.95 -4.71
C LEU A 227 -17.97 -16.63 -4.53
N GLN A 228 -18.61 -17.16 -3.49
CA GLN A 228 -19.99 -16.80 -3.13
C GLN A 228 -20.11 -15.31 -2.83
N LYS A 229 -19.20 -14.78 -2.00
CA LYS A 229 -19.17 -13.34 -1.67
C LYS A 229 -18.98 -12.46 -2.92
N ILE A 230 -18.11 -12.84 -3.83
CA ILE A 230 -17.94 -12.16 -5.12
C ILE A 230 -19.26 -12.18 -5.91
N GLY A 231 -19.93 -13.30 -5.93
CA GLY A 231 -21.26 -13.42 -6.56
C GLY A 231 -22.29 -12.47 -5.95
N GLU A 232 -22.34 -12.35 -4.63
CA GLU A 232 -23.23 -11.41 -3.91
C GLU A 232 -22.91 -9.95 -4.28
N LEU A 233 -21.64 -9.59 -4.34
CA LEU A 233 -21.22 -8.23 -4.74
C LEU A 233 -21.64 -7.90 -6.18
N VAL A 234 -21.46 -8.85 -7.12
CA VAL A 234 -21.88 -8.70 -8.51
C VAL A 234 -23.40 -8.56 -8.60
N ASP A 235 -24.17 -9.35 -7.84
CA ASP A 235 -25.63 -9.26 -7.81
C ASP A 235 -26.12 -7.93 -7.22
N ALA A 236 -25.36 -7.36 -6.27
CA ALA A 236 -25.63 -6.04 -5.72
C ALA A 236 -25.22 -4.88 -6.66
N GLY A 237 -24.63 -5.16 -7.82
CA GLY A 237 -24.30 -4.18 -8.84
C GLY A 237 -22.81 -3.82 -8.97
N ALA A 238 -21.93 -4.42 -8.15
CA ALA A 238 -20.50 -4.18 -8.23
C ALA A 238 -19.92 -4.56 -9.59
N LYS A 239 -18.85 -3.86 -9.98
CA LYS A 239 -18.01 -4.21 -11.11
C LYS A 239 -16.81 -5.02 -10.59
N VAL A 240 -16.69 -6.25 -11.07
CA VAL A 240 -15.61 -7.17 -10.69
C VAL A 240 -14.80 -7.54 -11.92
N VAL A 241 -13.52 -7.22 -11.91
CA VAL A 241 -12.56 -7.52 -13.00
C VAL A 241 -11.84 -8.81 -12.67
N ALA A 242 -11.87 -9.77 -13.61
CA ALA A 242 -11.28 -11.09 -13.41
C ALA A 242 -10.75 -11.68 -14.73
N GLU A 243 -9.45 -11.65 -14.95
CA GLU A 243 -8.82 -12.24 -16.14
C GLU A 243 -8.82 -13.78 -16.09
N VAL A 244 -8.79 -14.36 -14.90
CA VAL A 244 -8.74 -15.80 -14.69
C VAL A 244 -9.97 -16.28 -13.93
N LYS A 245 -10.60 -17.33 -14.44
CA LYS A 245 -11.74 -17.99 -13.78
C LYS A 245 -11.21 -19.09 -12.85
N PRO A 246 -11.58 -19.12 -11.55
CA PRO A 246 -11.12 -20.15 -10.65
C PRO A 246 -11.73 -21.52 -11.00
N VAL A 247 -10.91 -22.56 -10.85
CA VAL A 247 -11.29 -23.94 -11.20
C VAL A 247 -11.08 -24.94 -10.06
N ARG A 248 -10.41 -24.54 -8.98
CA ARG A 248 -10.12 -25.41 -7.83
C ARG A 248 -10.08 -24.61 -6.51
N THR A 249 -10.34 -25.31 -5.44
CA THR A 249 -10.24 -24.80 -4.07
C THR A 249 -8.81 -24.90 -3.53
N PRO A 250 -8.38 -24.01 -2.59
CA PRO A 250 -7.01 -23.99 -2.08
C PRO A 250 -6.64 -25.13 -1.14
N GLY A 251 -7.57 -25.99 -0.76
CA GLY A 251 -7.34 -27.03 0.24
C GLY A 251 -8.29 -28.20 0.14
N LEU A 252 -8.27 -29.07 1.16
CA LEU A 252 -9.06 -30.31 1.20
C LEU A 252 -10.46 -30.13 1.82
N ARG A 253 -10.84 -28.94 2.19
CA ARG A 253 -12.19 -28.69 2.75
C ARG A 253 -13.25 -28.97 1.69
N GLY A 254 -14.15 -29.91 2.00
CA GLY A 254 -15.20 -30.33 1.08
C GLY A 254 -14.74 -31.28 -0.05
N TYR A 255 -13.54 -31.85 0.05
CA TYR A 255 -13.06 -32.86 -0.90
C TYR A 255 -13.98 -34.14 -0.85
N PRO A 256 -14.30 -34.76 -2.01
CA PRO A 256 -13.81 -34.45 -3.35
C PRO A 256 -14.74 -33.53 -4.17
N THR A 257 -15.84 -33.01 -3.63
CA THR A 257 -16.88 -32.32 -4.39
C THR A 257 -16.64 -30.82 -4.57
N ALA A 258 -15.88 -30.19 -3.66
CA ALA A 258 -15.70 -28.75 -3.59
C ALA A 258 -15.24 -28.09 -4.90
N ASP A 259 -14.33 -28.70 -5.65
CA ASP A 259 -13.87 -28.18 -6.93
C ASP A 259 -14.97 -28.20 -8.02
N GLY A 260 -15.85 -29.23 -7.97
CA GLY A 260 -17.01 -29.30 -8.86
C GLY A 260 -18.05 -28.24 -8.56
N GLU A 261 -18.29 -28.01 -7.28
CA GLU A 261 -19.20 -26.96 -6.79
C GLU A 261 -18.65 -25.56 -7.15
N LEU A 262 -17.34 -25.34 -6.96
CA LEU A 262 -16.66 -24.11 -7.31
C LEU A 262 -16.82 -23.80 -8.81
N ARG A 263 -16.49 -24.76 -9.69
CA ARG A 263 -16.60 -24.59 -11.14
C ARG A 263 -18.04 -24.26 -11.56
N THR A 264 -19.01 -24.97 -10.98
CA THR A 264 -20.44 -24.73 -11.24
C THR A 264 -20.85 -23.31 -10.85
N LEU A 265 -20.38 -22.83 -9.68
CA LEU A 265 -20.66 -21.48 -9.22
C LEU A 265 -19.94 -20.43 -10.06
N ALA A 266 -18.67 -20.66 -10.39
CA ALA A 266 -17.89 -19.79 -11.26
C ALA A 266 -18.55 -19.61 -12.64
N ASP A 267 -19.01 -20.69 -13.26
CA ASP A 267 -19.71 -20.65 -14.55
C ASP A 267 -21.01 -19.83 -14.52
N LYS A 268 -21.67 -19.76 -13.38
CA LYS A 268 -22.85 -18.91 -13.16
C LYS A 268 -22.45 -17.43 -13.00
N ILE A 269 -21.43 -17.16 -12.21
CA ILE A 269 -21.00 -15.78 -11.91
C ILE A 269 -20.36 -15.13 -13.13
N TRP A 270 -19.55 -15.88 -13.92
CA TRP A 270 -18.89 -15.36 -15.15
C TRP A 270 -19.83 -14.98 -16.27
N LYS A 271 -21.11 -15.35 -16.17
CA LYS A 271 -22.17 -14.93 -17.12
C LYS A 271 -22.89 -13.65 -16.69
N ARG A 272 -22.60 -13.11 -15.51
CA ARG A 272 -23.29 -11.93 -14.96
C ARG A 272 -22.70 -10.65 -15.54
N LYS A 273 -23.53 -9.66 -15.81
CA LYS A 273 -23.14 -8.37 -16.41
C LYS A 273 -22.09 -7.58 -15.60
N GLY A 274 -22.08 -7.74 -14.26
CA GLY A 274 -21.14 -7.03 -13.40
C GLY A 274 -19.75 -7.65 -13.34
N LEU A 275 -19.57 -8.89 -13.84
CA LEU A 275 -18.27 -9.53 -13.96
C LEU A 275 -17.65 -9.21 -15.32
N LEU A 276 -16.48 -8.61 -15.32
CA LEU A 276 -15.70 -8.21 -16.51
C LEU A 276 -14.53 -9.17 -16.66
N ALA A 277 -14.68 -10.14 -17.59
CA ALA A 277 -13.65 -11.14 -17.88
C ALA A 277 -12.62 -10.56 -18.87
N CYS A 278 -11.90 -9.53 -18.44
CA CYS A 278 -10.95 -8.78 -19.27
C CYS A 278 -9.80 -8.24 -18.42
N SER A 279 -8.82 -7.61 -19.07
CA SER A 279 -7.75 -6.90 -18.37
C SER A 279 -8.26 -5.65 -17.65
N VAL A 280 -7.47 -5.16 -16.72
CA VAL A 280 -7.80 -3.92 -15.98
C VAL A 280 -7.91 -2.72 -16.92
N ASP A 281 -7.02 -2.60 -17.90
CA ASP A 281 -7.03 -1.51 -18.88
C ASP A 281 -8.32 -1.52 -19.72
N GLU A 282 -8.73 -2.70 -20.17
CA GLU A 282 -9.99 -2.87 -20.89
C GLU A 282 -11.20 -2.55 -20.00
N ALA A 283 -11.16 -2.95 -18.73
CA ALA A 283 -12.22 -2.63 -17.77
C ALA A 283 -12.37 -1.12 -17.54
N ILE A 284 -11.26 -0.40 -17.35
CA ILE A 284 -11.25 1.06 -17.22
C ILE A 284 -11.92 1.71 -18.45
N GLN A 285 -11.55 1.28 -19.65
CA GLN A 285 -12.14 1.79 -20.89
C GLN A 285 -13.64 1.46 -21.00
N GLN A 286 -14.03 0.21 -20.71
CA GLN A 286 -15.46 -0.22 -20.77
C GLN A 286 -16.34 0.52 -19.76
N LEU A 287 -15.78 0.82 -18.59
CA LEU A 287 -16.51 1.54 -17.54
C LEU A 287 -16.46 3.07 -17.71
N GLY A 288 -15.63 3.58 -18.62
CA GLY A 288 -15.46 5.02 -18.83
C GLY A 288 -14.89 5.73 -17.60
N ILE A 289 -14.00 5.07 -16.85
CA ILE A 289 -13.38 5.65 -15.67
C ILE A 289 -12.26 6.58 -16.13
N GLU A 290 -12.39 7.87 -15.81
CA GLU A 290 -11.37 8.86 -16.12
C GLU A 290 -10.30 8.90 -15.02
N PRO A 291 -9.03 9.21 -15.37
CA PRO A 291 -7.98 9.34 -14.35
C PRO A 291 -8.20 10.59 -13.49
N ASP A 292 -7.99 10.46 -12.18
CA ASP A 292 -8.06 11.59 -11.24
C ASP A 292 -6.95 12.61 -11.46
N PHE A 293 -5.83 12.17 -12.01
CA PHE A 293 -4.69 13.02 -12.31
C PHE A 293 -4.15 12.75 -13.72
N ALA A 294 -4.04 13.80 -14.50
CA ALA A 294 -3.42 13.76 -15.81
C ALA A 294 -2.32 14.82 -15.92
N TRP A 295 -1.17 14.44 -16.44
CA TRP A 295 -0.06 15.36 -16.70
C TRP A 295 0.40 15.26 -18.14
N ALA A 296 0.43 16.40 -18.81
CA ALA A 296 0.93 16.52 -20.17
C ALA A 296 2.43 16.94 -20.16
N GLY A 297 3.31 15.96 -20.05
CA GLY A 297 4.75 16.19 -20.19
C GLY A 297 5.23 16.08 -21.63
N LYS A 298 6.51 16.39 -21.87
CA LYS A 298 7.13 16.15 -23.17
C LYS A 298 7.06 14.66 -23.53
N LYS A 299 6.46 14.33 -24.67
CA LYS A 299 6.41 12.96 -25.22
C LYS A 299 7.83 12.35 -25.21
N GLY A 300 7.96 11.15 -24.63
CA GLY A 300 9.17 10.34 -24.71
C GLY A 300 10.11 10.40 -23.50
N ARG A 301 9.75 11.10 -22.43
CA ARG A 301 10.46 11.00 -21.15
C ARG A 301 9.67 10.08 -20.23
N GLU A 302 10.21 8.91 -19.90
CA GLU A 302 9.72 8.16 -18.76
C GLU A 302 9.79 9.07 -17.53
N LEU A 303 8.69 9.15 -16.77
CA LEU A 303 8.68 9.87 -15.51
C LEU A 303 9.74 9.23 -14.61
N GLY A 304 10.87 9.93 -14.47
CA GLY A 304 11.90 9.53 -13.53
C GLY A 304 11.40 9.74 -12.10
N VAL A 305 12.13 9.20 -11.15
CA VAL A 305 11.89 9.38 -9.71
C VAL A 305 11.87 10.86 -9.27
N ASP A 306 12.28 11.75 -10.13
CA ASP A 306 12.45 13.18 -9.87
C ASP A 306 11.30 14.05 -10.40
N ASP A 307 10.33 13.47 -11.13
CA ASP A 307 9.29 14.25 -11.79
C ASP A 307 8.05 14.44 -10.91
N ILE A 308 6.95 13.78 -11.21
CA ILE A 308 5.68 13.92 -10.48
C ILE A 308 5.23 12.56 -9.97
N ALA A 309 4.90 12.47 -8.70
CA ALA A 309 4.27 11.31 -8.09
C ALA A 309 2.83 11.66 -7.68
N TYR A 310 1.92 10.78 -8.05
CA TYR A 310 0.51 10.84 -7.72
C TYR A 310 0.07 9.52 -7.06
#